data_d19366978f855b5d4033bc554e99d198
#
_entry.id   d19366978f855b5d4033bc554e99d198
#
_cell.length_a   1.000
_cell.length_b   1.000
_cell.length_c   1.000
_cell.angle_alpha   90.00
_cell.angle_beta   90.00
_cell.angle_gamma   90.00
#
_symmetry.space_group_name_H-M   'P 1'
#
loop_
_entity.id
_entity.type
_entity.pdbx_description
1 polymer ?
#
loop_
_entity_poly.entity_id
_entity_poly.type
_entity_poly.pdbx_seq_one_letter_code
_entity_poly.pdbx_strand_id
1 'polypeptide(L)'
;TLIFGVSGVLNLSHGAIMVLAAVAAWAAASVLHMNTYAGALVGVATALVAALITYFAVVQPIQRSSRIPHEEKEIFVLTGTLLWGIMIQELIAYFFTNNAKTVLPIVEGVVSVLGVRTPKNEIFTAIVCWLAIGLLWLLVNRTKIGKVVLAASMNPRGVTLLGHELTHVYVVVWAIYGLLAGIAGVLLGMFLGVSSYSVGPLTASA
;
A
#
# COMPACT_ATOMS: atom_id res chain seq x y z
N THR A 1 3.99 -8.81 -2.33
CA THR A 1 3.69 -10.25 -2.28
C THR A 1 2.26 -10.59 -2.70
N LEU A 2 1.20 -9.91 -2.22
CA LEU A 2 -0.19 -10.19 -2.64
C LEU A 2 -0.39 -9.89 -4.13
N ILE A 3 0.10 -8.76 -4.62
CA ILE A 3 0.04 -8.40 -6.04
C ILE A 3 0.81 -9.43 -6.88
N PHE A 4 2.05 -9.74 -6.48
CA PHE A 4 2.87 -10.73 -7.17
C PHE A 4 2.20 -12.10 -7.22
N GLY A 5 1.64 -12.56 -6.09
CA GLY A 5 0.95 -13.85 -6.02
C GLY A 5 -0.27 -13.98 -6.94
N VAL A 6 -0.96 -12.88 -7.27
CA VAL A 6 -2.18 -12.89 -8.09
C VAL A 6 -1.94 -12.47 -9.53
N SER A 7 -1.10 -11.47 -9.75
CA SER A 7 -0.85 -10.90 -11.10
C SER A 7 0.50 -11.31 -11.72
N GLY A 8 1.35 -12.00 -10.96
CA GLY A 8 2.71 -12.36 -11.39
C GLY A 8 3.65 -11.17 -11.55
N VAL A 9 3.28 -9.99 -11.06
CA VAL A 9 3.97 -8.74 -11.33
C VAL A 9 4.51 -8.12 -10.04
N LEU A 10 5.81 -7.82 -10.01
CA LEU A 10 6.43 -7.06 -8.94
C LEU A 10 6.06 -5.57 -9.05
N ASN A 11 5.74 -4.96 -7.92
CA ASN A 11 5.41 -3.54 -7.84
C ASN A 11 6.49 -2.79 -7.05
N LEU A 12 7.32 -2.02 -7.75
CA LEU A 12 8.39 -1.23 -7.13
C LEU A 12 7.94 0.17 -6.65
N SER A 13 6.67 0.55 -6.84
CA SER A 13 6.13 1.80 -6.25
C SER A 13 5.65 1.63 -4.80
N HIS A 14 5.85 0.46 -4.17
CA HIS A 14 5.32 0.15 -2.84
C HIS A 14 5.75 1.15 -1.77
N GLY A 15 7.06 1.38 -1.64
CA GLY A 15 7.60 2.34 -0.68
C GLY A 15 7.10 3.76 -0.91
N ALA A 16 6.95 4.19 -2.18
CA ALA A 16 6.43 5.50 -2.52
C ALA A 16 4.97 5.69 -2.06
N ILE A 17 4.13 4.66 -2.23
CA ILE A 17 2.73 4.68 -1.77
C ILE A 17 2.65 4.71 -0.24
N MET A 18 3.51 3.97 0.46
CA MET A 18 3.58 4.01 1.94
C MET A 18 3.99 5.39 2.45
N VAL A 19 5.05 5.98 1.87
CA VAL A 19 5.51 7.33 2.24
C VAL A 19 4.44 8.37 1.94
N LEU A 20 3.78 8.27 0.79
CA LEU A 20 2.67 9.15 0.41
C LEU A 20 1.53 9.09 1.44
N ALA A 21 1.17 7.90 1.93
CA ALA A 21 0.18 7.73 2.99
C ALA A 21 0.57 8.44 4.28
N ALA A 22 1.81 8.25 4.73
CA ALA A 22 2.31 8.88 5.94
C ALA A 22 2.37 10.41 5.84
N VAL A 23 2.85 10.93 4.70
CA VAL A 23 2.92 12.37 4.45
C VAL A 23 1.53 12.99 4.34
N ALA A 24 0.58 12.31 3.69
CA ALA A 24 -0.82 12.75 3.61
C ALA A 24 -1.49 12.77 4.99
N ALA A 25 -1.24 11.75 5.83
CA ALA A 25 -1.73 11.72 7.20
C ALA A 25 -1.15 12.86 8.05
N TRP A 26 0.16 13.09 7.94
CA TRP A 26 0.82 14.21 8.59
C TRP A 26 0.26 15.56 8.10
N ALA A 27 0.10 15.77 6.81
CA ALA A 27 -0.41 17.01 6.25
C ALA A 27 -1.85 17.28 6.71
N ALA A 28 -2.71 16.26 6.72
CA ALA A 28 -4.08 16.38 7.21
C ALA A 28 -4.12 16.79 8.70
N ALA A 29 -3.27 16.20 9.54
CA ALA A 29 -3.22 16.53 10.97
C ALA A 29 -2.54 17.88 11.24
N SER A 30 -1.41 18.19 10.58
CA SER A 30 -0.57 19.35 10.91
C SER A 30 -0.91 20.60 10.12
N VAL A 31 -1.33 20.47 8.84
CA VAL A 31 -1.65 21.61 7.96
C VAL A 31 -3.13 21.92 7.98
N LEU A 32 -3.98 20.90 7.90
CA LEU A 32 -5.44 21.06 7.90
C LEU A 32 -6.05 21.05 9.31
N HIS A 33 -5.22 20.91 10.35
CA HIS A 33 -5.64 20.87 11.75
C HIS A 33 -6.72 19.83 12.07
N MET A 34 -6.72 18.72 11.32
CA MET A 34 -7.62 17.59 11.58
C MET A 34 -7.12 16.78 12.79
N ASN A 35 -8.04 16.08 13.46
CA ASN A 35 -7.61 15.15 14.51
C ASN A 35 -6.77 13.99 13.91
N THR A 36 -5.91 13.39 14.73
CA THR A 36 -4.96 12.35 14.31
C THR A 36 -5.67 11.14 13.66
N TYR A 37 -6.86 10.77 14.13
CA TYR A 37 -7.66 9.68 13.55
C TYR A 37 -8.12 10.01 12.13
N ALA A 38 -8.64 11.22 11.92
CA ALA A 38 -9.07 11.68 10.60
C ALA A 38 -7.85 11.79 9.65
N GLY A 39 -6.71 12.30 10.15
CA GLY A 39 -5.46 12.33 9.41
C GLY A 39 -5.00 10.93 8.96
N ALA A 40 -5.06 9.95 9.86
CA ALA A 40 -4.75 8.57 9.53
C ALA A 40 -5.66 8.00 8.44
N LEU A 41 -6.98 8.27 8.51
CA LEU A 41 -7.92 7.85 7.47
C LEU A 41 -7.65 8.52 6.12
N VAL A 42 -7.30 9.80 6.10
CA VAL A 42 -6.88 10.52 4.88
C VAL A 42 -5.63 9.87 4.29
N GLY A 43 -4.63 9.52 5.10
CA GLY A 43 -3.44 8.82 4.64
C GLY A 43 -3.76 7.47 3.98
N VAL A 44 -4.59 6.66 4.64
CA VAL A 44 -5.03 5.36 4.09
C VAL A 44 -5.84 5.54 2.78
N ALA A 45 -6.75 6.51 2.74
CA ALA A 45 -7.54 6.80 1.53
C ALA A 45 -6.63 7.27 0.38
N THR A 46 -5.62 8.09 0.66
CA THR A 46 -4.65 8.55 -0.34
C THR A 46 -3.85 7.39 -0.91
N ALA A 47 -3.40 6.45 -0.07
CA ALA A 47 -2.71 5.25 -0.54
C ALA A 47 -3.60 4.35 -1.40
N LEU A 48 -4.87 4.17 -1.02
CA LEU A 48 -5.84 3.42 -1.82
C LEU A 48 -6.01 4.03 -3.20
N VAL A 49 -6.22 5.35 -3.28
CA VAL A 49 -6.37 6.07 -4.54
C VAL A 49 -5.08 5.98 -5.37
N ALA A 50 -3.90 6.20 -4.75
CA ALA A 50 -2.62 6.09 -5.43
C ALA A 50 -2.36 4.69 -5.98
N ALA A 51 -2.71 3.63 -5.24
CA ALA A 51 -2.61 2.25 -5.70
C ALA A 51 -3.51 1.99 -6.91
N LEU A 52 -4.75 2.45 -6.89
CA LEU A 52 -5.66 2.31 -8.03
C LEU A 52 -5.19 3.12 -9.25
N ILE A 53 -4.67 4.34 -9.05
CA ILE A 53 -4.06 5.14 -10.13
C ILE A 53 -2.87 4.39 -10.71
N THR A 54 -1.99 3.83 -9.88
CA THR A 54 -0.84 3.02 -10.35
C THR A 54 -1.32 1.85 -11.21
N TYR A 55 -2.36 1.15 -10.81
CA TYR A 55 -2.94 0.07 -11.60
C TYR A 55 -3.44 0.55 -12.97
N PHE A 56 -4.29 1.57 -13.00
CA PHE A 56 -4.92 2.04 -14.23
C PHE A 56 -3.96 2.81 -15.16
N ALA A 57 -3.01 3.56 -14.59
CA ALA A 57 -2.10 4.39 -15.37
C ALA A 57 -0.85 3.63 -15.86
N VAL A 58 -0.38 2.63 -15.11
CA VAL A 58 0.88 1.94 -15.41
C VAL A 58 0.62 0.47 -15.74
N VAL A 59 0.02 -0.28 -14.84
CA VAL A 59 -0.03 -1.74 -14.96
C VAL A 59 -0.98 -2.21 -16.04
N GLN A 60 -2.22 -1.74 -16.01
CA GLN A 60 -3.26 -2.16 -16.94
C GLN A 60 -2.93 -1.86 -18.40
N PRO A 61 -2.42 -0.66 -18.78
CA PRO A 61 -2.05 -0.36 -20.17
C PRO A 61 -0.96 -1.28 -20.70
N ILE A 62 0.06 -1.57 -19.86
CA ILE A 62 1.15 -2.48 -20.24
C ILE A 62 0.63 -3.91 -20.42
N GLN A 63 -0.17 -4.40 -19.47
CA GLN A 63 -0.72 -5.75 -19.54
C GLN A 63 -1.67 -5.96 -20.75
N ARG A 64 -2.44 -4.93 -21.11
CA ARG A 64 -3.36 -4.96 -22.26
C ARG A 64 -2.69 -4.72 -23.60
N SER A 65 -1.45 -4.22 -23.63
CA SER A 65 -0.75 -3.93 -24.87
C SER A 65 -0.50 -5.21 -25.68
N SER A 66 -0.93 -5.20 -26.95
CA SER A 66 -0.61 -6.25 -27.93
C SER A 66 0.77 -6.05 -28.57
N ARG A 67 1.38 -4.87 -28.38
CA ARG A 67 2.70 -4.53 -28.97
C ARG A 67 3.87 -5.10 -28.15
N ILE A 68 3.63 -5.43 -26.90
CA ILE A 68 4.66 -5.94 -25.98
C ILE A 68 4.53 -7.47 -25.93
N PRO A 69 5.62 -8.21 -26.23
CA PRO A 69 5.64 -9.67 -26.05
C PRO A 69 5.27 -10.08 -24.64
N HIS A 70 4.57 -11.20 -24.50
CA HIS A 70 4.05 -11.62 -23.18
C HIS A 70 5.17 -11.83 -22.16
N GLU A 71 6.32 -12.32 -22.61
CA GLU A 71 7.50 -12.58 -21.79
C GLU A 71 8.16 -11.30 -21.26
N GLU A 72 8.01 -10.18 -21.98
CA GLU A 72 8.61 -8.90 -21.60
C GLU A 72 7.69 -8.03 -20.73
N LYS A 73 6.38 -8.33 -20.67
CA LYS A 73 5.40 -7.50 -19.93
C LYS A 73 5.76 -7.32 -18.45
N GLU A 74 6.29 -8.34 -17.83
CA GLU A 74 6.71 -8.29 -16.44
C GLU A 74 7.81 -7.25 -16.22
N ILE A 75 8.84 -7.22 -17.08
CA ILE A 75 9.94 -6.25 -17.02
C ILE A 75 9.42 -4.83 -17.28
N PHE A 76 8.51 -4.66 -18.25
CA PHE A 76 7.91 -3.35 -18.51
C PHE A 76 7.07 -2.83 -17.34
N VAL A 77 6.31 -3.69 -16.65
CA VAL A 77 5.55 -3.28 -15.47
C VAL A 77 6.48 -2.97 -14.31
N LEU A 78 7.54 -3.77 -14.11
CA LEU A 78 8.54 -3.54 -13.08
C LEU A 78 9.21 -2.17 -13.28
N THR A 79 9.70 -1.89 -14.48
CA THR A 79 10.30 -0.60 -14.84
C THR A 79 9.30 0.55 -14.73
N GLY A 80 8.09 0.35 -15.23
CA GLY A 80 7.01 1.36 -15.15
C GLY A 80 6.63 1.71 -13.73
N THR A 81 6.50 0.73 -12.83
CA THR A 81 6.20 0.98 -11.41
C THR A 81 7.38 1.61 -10.67
N LEU A 82 8.63 1.32 -11.06
CA LEU A 82 9.80 1.98 -10.52
C LEU A 82 9.81 3.47 -10.88
N LEU A 83 9.64 3.81 -12.16
CA LEU A 83 9.58 5.20 -12.62
C LEU A 83 8.41 5.97 -11.99
N TRP A 84 7.26 5.30 -11.86
CA TRP A 84 6.09 5.85 -11.18
C TRP A 84 6.38 6.14 -9.70
N GLY A 85 7.07 5.22 -9.02
CA GLY A 85 7.50 5.41 -7.63
C GLY A 85 8.45 6.60 -7.46
N ILE A 86 9.42 6.74 -8.37
CA ILE A 86 10.34 7.91 -8.39
C ILE A 86 9.54 9.21 -8.61
N MET A 87 8.58 9.21 -9.53
CA MET A 87 7.74 10.38 -9.77
C MET A 87 6.94 10.77 -8.51
N ILE A 88 6.35 9.81 -7.81
CA ILE A 88 5.67 10.07 -6.53
C ILE A 88 6.65 10.63 -5.50
N GLN A 89 7.86 10.08 -5.41
CA GLN A 89 8.92 10.55 -4.50
C GLN A 89 9.27 12.02 -4.77
N GLU A 90 9.49 12.39 -6.02
CA GLU A 90 9.83 13.77 -6.41
C GLU A 90 8.67 14.74 -6.16
N LEU A 91 7.42 14.30 -6.37
CA LEU A 91 6.25 15.09 -6.02
C LEU A 91 6.15 15.33 -4.50
N ILE A 92 6.42 14.33 -3.68
CA ILE A 92 6.47 14.48 -2.22
C ILE A 92 7.58 15.47 -1.84
N ALA A 93 8.77 15.35 -2.42
CA ALA A 93 9.90 16.25 -2.18
C ALA A 93 9.58 17.71 -2.57
N TYR A 94 8.92 17.90 -3.70
CA TYR A 94 8.54 19.22 -4.20
C TYR A 94 7.50 19.92 -3.31
N PHE A 95 6.43 19.21 -2.90
CA PHE A 95 5.35 19.82 -2.11
C PHE A 95 5.61 19.87 -0.62
N PHE A 96 6.33 18.92 -0.06
CA PHE A 96 6.49 18.74 1.40
C PHE A 96 7.93 18.83 1.89
N THR A 97 8.89 19.13 1.01
CA THR A 97 10.32 19.13 1.30
C THR A 97 10.88 17.77 1.74
N ASN A 98 12.20 17.64 1.76
CA ASN A 98 12.88 16.38 2.12
C ASN A 98 13.01 16.14 3.63
N ASN A 99 12.51 17.04 4.47
CA ASN A 99 12.58 16.91 5.91
C ASN A 99 11.67 15.77 6.39
N ALA A 100 12.18 14.95 7.31
CA ALA A 100 11.39 13.89 7.91
C ALA A 100 10.13 14.45 8.58
N LYS A 101 9.00 13.83 8.27
CA LYS A 101 7.70 14.14 8.86
C LYS A 101 7.29 12.98 9.77
N THR A 102 6.89 13.30 10.98
CA THR A 102 6.41 12.30 11.94
C THR A 102 4.91 12.51 12.13
N VAL A 103 4.14 11.46 11.94
CA VAL A 103 2.70 11.46 12.23
C VAL A 103 2.54 11.41 13.74
N LEU A 104 1.64 12.24 14.29
CA LEU A 104 1.34 12.22 15.71
C LEU A 104 0.80 10.86 16.16
N PRO A 105 1.22 10.35 17.33
CA PRO A 105 0.73 9.07 17.82
C PRO A 105 -0.78 9.12 18.07
N ILE A 106 -1.48 8.02 17.74
CA ILE A 106 -2.92 7.89 17.99
C ILE A 106 -3.20 7.68 19.47
N VAL A 107 -2.31 6.96 20.17
CA VAL A 107 -2.43 6.67 21.58
C VAL A 107 -1.20 7.20 22.32
N GLU A 108 -1.41 8.18 23.19
CA GLU A 108 -0.34 8.76 23.99
C GLU A 108 -0.13 8.00 25.31
N GLY A 109 1.10 8.09 25.81
CA GLY A 109 1.50 7.56 27.10
C GLY A 109 2.35 6.30 27.02
N VAL A 110 2.81 5.85 28.18
CA VAL A 110 3.69 4.69 28.37
C VAL A 110 3.02 3.72 29.35
N VAL A 111 3.18 2.43 29.10
CA VAL A 111 2.74 1.36 30.02
C VAL A 111 3.94 0.48 30.34
N SER A 112 3.98 -0.07 31.54
CA SER A 112 5.00 -1.06 31.91
C SER A 112 4.45 -2.46 31.63
N VAL A 113 5.08 -3.16 30.67
CA VAL A 113 4.78 -4.54 30.33
C VAL A 113 5.96 -5.39 30.74
N LEU A 114 5.77 -6.34 31.65
CA LEU A 114 6.82 -7.22 32.18
C LEU A 114 8.07 -6.47 32.68
N GLY A 115 7.89 -5.27 33.27
CA GLY A 115 8.99 -4.44 33.77
C GLY A 115 9.67 -3.55 32.72
N VAL A 116 9.28 -3.64 31.46
CA VAL A 116 9.78 -2.79 30.36
C VAL A 116 8.80 -1.67 30.08
N ARG A 117 9.29 -0.43 29.99
CA ARG A 117 8.48 0.73 29.61
C ARG A 117 8.26 0.74 28.10
N THR A 118 7.02 0.51 27.67
CA THR A 118 6.62 0.44 26.27
C THR A 118 5.64 1.56 25.94
N PRO A 119 5.84 2.35 24.89
CA PRO A 119 4.86 3.31 24.41
C PRO A 119 3.55 2.64 24.06
N LYS A 120 2.42 3.17 24.49
CA LYS A 120 1.09 2.61 24.16
C LYS A 120 0.84 2.56 22.66
N ASN A 121 1.42 3.48 21.90
CA ASN A 121 1.31 3.52 20.44
C ASN A 121 1.94 2.30 19.75
N GLU A 122 2.99 1.70 20.33
CA GLU A 122 3.60 0.47 19.79
C GLU A 122 2.66 -0.73 19.96
N ILE A 123 2.00 -0.83 21.12
CA ILE A 123 1.01 -1.86 21.39
C ILE A 123 -0.18 -1.69 20.46
N PHE A 124 -0.65 -0.45 20.28
CA PHE A 124 -1.72 -0.13 19.33
C PHE A 124 -1.33 -0.54 17.90
N THR A 125 -0.12 -0.20 17.46
CA THR A 125 0.41 -0.61 16.14
C THR A 125 0.41 -2.13 15.97
N ALA A 126 0.89 -2.87 16.98
CA ALA A 126 0.89 -4.33 16.93
C ALA A 126 -0.54 -4.89 16.80
N ILE A 127 -1.50 -4.36 17.55
CA ILE A 127 -2.91 -4.76 17.48
C ILE A 127 -3.48 -4.49 16.08
N VAL A 128 -3.25 -3.30 15.53
CA VAL A 128 -3.73 -2.95 14.18
C VAL A 128 -3.12 -3.86 13.11
N CYS A 129 -1.82 -4.17 13.21
CA CYS A 129 -1.16 -5.11 12.29
C CYS A 129 -1.79 -6.51 12.35
N TRP A 130 -2.01 -7.04 13.54
CA TRP A 130 -2.67 -8.36 13.72
C TRP A 130 -4.10 -8.37 13.20
N LEU A 131 -4.85 -7.29 13.45
CA LEU A 131 -6.21 -7.13 12.90
C LEU A 131 -6.19 -7.06 11.37
N ALA A 132 -5.28 -6.30 10.78
CA ALA A 132 -5.14 -6.20 9.32
C ALA A 132 -4.82 -7.56 8.68
N ILE A 133 -3.88 -8.32 9.27
CA ILE A 133 -3.52 -9.67 8.82
C ILE A 133 -4.72 -10.61 8.97
N GLY A 134 -5.41 -10.59 10.12
CA GLY A 134 -6.58 -11.41 10.38
C GLY A 134 -7.74 -11.13 9.43
N LEU A 135 -8.01 -9.85 9.16
CA LEU A 135 -9.02 -9.42 8.19
C LEU A 135 -8.66 -9.84 6.76
N LEU A 136 -7.39 -9.70 6.37
CA LEU A 136 -6.92 -10.17 5.07
C LEU A 136 -7.09 -11.69 4.93
N TRP A 137 -6.68 -12.45 5.95
CA TRP A 137 -6.86 -13.90 5.97
C TRP A 137 -8.34 -14.30 5.84
N LEU A 138 -9.21 -13.63 6.60
CA LEU A 138 -10.65 -13.87 6.57
C LEU A 138 -11.24 -13.52 5.19
N LEU A 139 -10.82 -12.40 4.61
CA LEU A 139 -11.25 -11.99 3.28
C LEU A 139 -10.86 -13.01 2.23
N VAL A 140 -9.59 -13.44 2.21
CA VAL A 140 -9.09 -14.38 1.21
C VAL A 140 -9.74 -15.76 1.36
N ASN A 141 -9.87 -16.28 2.60
CA ASN A 141 -10.30 -17.67 2.81
C ASN A 141 -11.81 -17.84 2.96
N ARG A 142 -12.53 -16.80 3.43
CA ARG A 142 -13.95 -16.92 3.77
C ARG A 142 -14.90 -16.19 2.83
N THR A 143 -14.41 -15.25 2.00
CA THR A 143 -15.28 -14.51 1.08
C THR A 143 -15.28 -15.09 -0.33
N LYS A 144 -16.38 -14.84 -1.08
CA LYS A 144 -16.46 -15.22 -2.49
C LYS A 144 -15.40 -14.50 -3.34
N ILE A 145 -15.18 -13.21 -3.04
CA ILE A 145 -14.17 -12.39 -3.72
C ILE A 145 -12.77 -12.96 -3.50
N GLY A 146 -12.42 -13.30 -2.25
CA GLY A 146 -11.13 -13.90 -1.93
C GLY A 146 -10.90 -15.23 -2.66
N LYS A 147 -11.92 -16.08 -2.77
CA LYS A 147 -11.83 -17.34 -3.55
C LYS A 147 -11.59 -17.10 -5.04
N VAL A 148 -12.22 -16.07 -5.62
CA VAL A 148 -12.00 -15.70 -7.03
C VAL A 148 -10.58 -15.16 -7.21
N VAL A 149 -10.08 -14.33 -6.28
CA VAL A 149 -8.70 -13.84 -6.26
C VAL A 149 -7.71 -15.01 -6.20
N LEU A 150 -7.95 -15.97 -5.31
CA LEU A 150 -7.11 -17.17 -5.20
C LEU A 150 -7.17 -18.03 -6.47
N ALA A 151 -8.34 -18.23 -7.05
CA ALA A 151 -8.49 -18.96 -8.32
C ALA A 151 -7.74 -18.24 -9.47
N ALA A 152 -7.79 -16.92 -9.52
CA ALA A 152 -7.09 -16.13 -10.53
C ALA A 152 -5.56 -16.23 -10.38
N SER A 153 -5.03 -16.37 -9.18
CA SER A 153 -3.60 -16.59 -8.95
C SER A 153 -3.11 -17.95 -9.44
N MET A 154 -3.98 -18.96 -9.46
CA MET A 154 -3.65 -20.31 -9.92
C MET A 154 -3.85 -20.47 -11.42
N ASN A 155 -4.97 -19.98 -11.94
CA ASN A 155 -5.33 -20.10 -13.36
C ASN A 155 -6.21 -18.93 -13.83
N PRO A 156 -5.60 -17.83 -14.31
CA PRO A 156 -6.35 -16.67 -14.84
C PRO A 156 -7.30 -17.01 -15.98
N ARG A 157 -6.89 -17.94 -16.88
CA ARG A 157 -7.73 -18.38 -18.01
C ARG A 157 -8.97 -19.13 -17.54
N GLY A 158 -8.83 -19.98 -16.51
CA GLY A 158 -9.95 -20.70 -15.93
C GLY A 158 -11.00 -19.76 -15.33
N VAL A 159 -10.57 -18.68 -14.69
CA VAL A 159 -11.45 -17.65 -14.10
C VAL A 159 -12.26 -16.91 -15.18
N THR A 160 -11.65 -16.60 -16.32
CA THR A 160 -12.36 -15.97 -17.44
C THR A 160 -13.38 -16.91 -18.10
N LEU A 161 -13.09 -18.21 -18.18
CA LEU A 161 -14.03 -19.21 -18.69
C LEU A 161 -15.26 -19.37 -17.77
N LEU A 162 -15.12 -19.08 -16.48
CA LEU A 162 -16.22 -19.04 -15.52
C LEU A 162 -17.01 -17.72 -15.53
N GLY A 163 -16.72 -16.81 -16.47
CA GLY A 163 -17.42 -15.56 -16.66
C GLY A 163 -16.96 -14.40 -15.77
N HIS A 164 -15.86 -14.55 -15.05
CA HIS A 164 -15.29 -13.45 -14.25
C HIS A 164 -14.32 -12.61 -15.08
N GLU A 165 -14.48 -11.30 -15.07
CA GLU A 165 -13.53 -10.37 -15.67
C GLU A 165 -12.27 -10.21 -14.82
N LEU A 166 -11.11 -10.54 -15.34
CA LEU A 166 -9.81 -10.39 -14.63
C LEU A 166 -9.54 -8.95 -14.18
N THR A 167 -10.05 -7.96 -14.94
CA THR A 167 -9.91 -6.55 -14.54
C THR A 167 -10.51 -6.28 -13.18
N HIS A 168 -11.72 -6.78 -12.91
CA HIS A 168 -12.36 -6.62 -11.61
C HIS A 168 -11.55 -7.31 -10.50
N VAL A 169 -11.03 -8.50 -10.78
CA VAL A 169 -10.18 -9.22 -9.81
C VAL A 169 -8.93 -8.41 -9.46
N TYR A 170 -8.25 -7.89 -10.48
CA TYR A 170 -7.04 -7.07 -10.26
C TYR A 170 -7.34 -5.75 -9.55
N VAL A 171 -8.43 -5.06 -9.87
CA VAL A 171 -8.85 -3.84 -9.15
C VAL A 171 -9.06 -4.12 -7.67
N VAL A 172 -9.71 -5.24 -7.32
CA VAL A 172 -9.91 -5.64 -5.92
C VAL A 172 -8.56 -5.91 -5.24
N VAL A 173 -7.65 -6.62 -5.91
CA VAL A 173 -6.31 -6.90 -5.35
C VAL A 173 -5.53 -5.61 -5.11
N TRP A 174 -5.56 -4.66 -6.06
CA TRP A 174 -4.90 -3.38 -5.92
C TRP A 174 -5.56 -2.47 -4.86
N ALA A 175 -6.88 -2.56 -4.69
CA ALA A 175 -7.57 -1.88 -3.60
C ALA A 175 -7.18 -2.42 -2.22
N ILE A 176 -7.16 -3.74 -2.05
CA ILE A 176 -6.71 -4.39 -0.80
C ILE A 176 -5.25 -4.01 -0.52
N TYR A 177 -4.39 -4.07 -1.54
CA TYR A 177 -3.00 -3.66 -1.43
C TYR A 177 -2.87 -2.20 -0.99
N GLY A 178 -3.60 -1.27 -1.64
CA GLY A 178 -3.57 0.15 -1.30
C GLY A 178 -4.00 0.43 0.14
N LEU A 179 -5.04 -0.27 0.63
CA LEU A 179 -5.47 -0.18 2.03
C LEU A 179 -4.38 -0.66 2.99
N LEU A 180 -3.78 -1.82 2.73
CA LEU A 180 -2.72 -2.37 3.58
C LEU A 180 -1.45 -1.50 3.55
N ALA A 181 -1.04 -1.04 2.37
CA ALA A 181 0.09 -0.13 2.23
C ALA A 181 -0.16 1.21 2.92
N GLY A 182 -1.41 1.72 2.87
CA GLY A 182 -1.83 2.92 3.58
C GLY A 182 -1.75 2.76 5.10
N ILE A 183 -2.32 1.68 5.63
CA ILE A 183 -2.23 1.37 7.06
C ILE A 183 -0.77 1.25 7.50
N ALA A 184 0.03 0.46 6.77
CA ALA A 184 1.44 0.29 7.08
C ALA A 184 2.23 1.60 7.01
N GLY A 185 1.99 2.44 5.99
CA GLY A 185 2.65 3.73 5.81
C GLY A 185 2.32 4.71 6.95
N VAL A 186 1.05 4.82 7.34
CA VAL A 186 0.62 5.68 8.46
C VAL A 186 1.24 5.21 9.78
N LEU A 187 1.17 3.91 10.09
CA LEU A 187 1.75 3.34 11.30
C LEU A 187 3.28 3.53 11.34
N LEU A 188 3.95 3.32 10.22
CA LEU A 188 5.39 3.55 10.11
C LEU A 188 5.75 5.03 10.31
N GLY A 189 4.94 5.94 9.76
CA GLY A 189 5.08 7.38 9.94
C GLY A 189 4.96 7.85 11.39
N MET A 190 4.17 7.12 12.21
CA MET A 190 4.08 7.37 13.66
C MET A 190 5.31 6.91 14.43
N PHE A 191 6.04 5.93 13.88
CA PHE A 191 7.14 5.27 14.58
C PHE A 191 8.51 5.83 14.22
N LEU A 192 8.82 5.95 12.92
CA LEU A 192 10.17 6.30 12.45
C LEU A 192 10.29 7.72 11.88
N GLY A 193 9.16 8.38 11.62
CA GLY A 193 9.20 9.54 10.74
C GLY A 193 9.59 9.16 9.30
N VAL A 194 8.95 9.75 8.33
CA VAL A 194 9.16 9.46 6.91
C VAL A 194 9.54 10.71 6.13
N SER A 195 10.40 10.52 5.13
CA SER A 195 10.79 11.54 4.17
C SER A 195 10.74 10.96 2.77
N SER A 196 10.89 11.80 1.74
CA SER A 196 11.00 11.32 0.37
C SER A 196 12.13 10.28 0.20
N TYR A 197 13.23 10.38 0.94
CA TYR A 197 14.33 9.41 0.92
C TYR A 197 14.00 8.04 1.52
N SER A 198 12.92 7.93 2.28
CA SER A 198 12.48 6.64 2.85
C SER A 198 11.88 5.69 1.80
N VAL A 199 11.61 6.16 0.58
CA VAL A 199 10.98 5.36 -0.49
C VAL A 199 11.83 4.16 -0.90
N GLY A 200 13.13 4.36 -1.14
CA GLY A 200 14.04 3.29 -1.57
C GLY A 200 14.13 2.13 -0.56
N PRO A 201 14.52 2.38 0.70
CA PRO A 201 14.56 1.35 1.74
C PRO A 201 13.24 0.62 1.96
N LEU A 202 12.10 1.33 1.94
CA LEU A 202 10.78 0.72 2.11
C LEU A 202 10.36 -0.15 0.92
N THR A 203 10.74 0.24 -0.30
CA THR A 203 10.49 -0.58 -1.49
C THR A 203 11.35 -1.86 -1.46
N ALA A 204 12.60 -1.76 -0.99
CA ALA A 204 13.49 -2.91 -0.91
C ALA A 204 13.10 -3.93 0.16
N SER A 205 12.36 -3.51 1.21
CA SER A 205 11.92 -4.37 2.31
C SER A 205 10.58 -5.06 2.06
N ALA A 206 9.89 -4.76 0.97
CA ALA A 206 8.55 -5.28 0.61
C ALA A 206 8.61 -6.55 -0.23
#